data_49e249d373582bc2685331791ef68ced
#
_entry.id   49e249d373582bc2685331791ef68ced
#
_cell.length_a   1.000
_cell.length_b   1.000
_cell.length_c   1.000
_cell.angle_alpha   90.00
_cell.angle_beta   90.00
_cell.angle_gamma   90.00
#
_symmetry.space_group_name_H-M   'P 1'
#
loop_
_entity.id
_entity.type
_entity.pdbx_description
1 polymer ?
#
loop_
_entity_poly.entity_id
_entity_poly.type
_entity_poly.pdbx_seq_one_letter_code
_entity_poly.pdbx_strand_id
1 'polypeptide(L)'
;MDPIKISLSDYILSGGGANGESYDHRTDPSVMLKLYFPGKIQQPLDEMKLARKVFELGIPTPEPGEYVVTEDGRYGIRFRRIVGKKSYSRATGDEPEKVAQFAGEFAEMCKQLHATHVPTDQFQNVKERYYTLLEANPFFSAAEKDKLGRFIADTPDEDTAIHGDLQYSNAIFAGDKRYFIDLGDFCWGNHLFDVGMVYLCTYLSDEEFIQETFHMPKPLARKFWDCFAPVYFGEDIPLKEIEEMIRPFAGLKTLIVERDTKRPMPEFREALATIL
;
A
#
# COMPACT_ATOMS: atom_id res chain seq x y z
N MET A 1 0.65 -17.40 -19.84
CA MET A 1 0.77 -16.21 -20.73
C MET A 1 2.23 -16.02 -21.03
N ASP A 2 2.59 -15.98 -22.31
CA ASP A 2 3.99 -15.80 -22.69
C ASP A 2 4.35 -14.30 -22.68
N PRO A 3 5.55 -13.94 -22.17
CA PRO A 3 5.97 -12.55 -22.11
C PRO A 3 6.35 -12.02 -23.50
N ILE A 4 6.05 -10.75 -23.75
CA ILE A 4 6.54 -10.04 -24.95
C ILE A 4 8.00 -9.65 -24.71
N LYS A 5 8.88 -9.95 -25.65
CA LYS A 5 10.28 -9.50 -25.60
C LYS A 5 10.38 -8.02 -25.90
N ILE A 6 11.11 -7.30 -25.06
CA ILE A 6 11.33 -5.86 -25.21
C ILE A 6 12.81 -5.52 -25.04
N SER A 7 13.24 -4.40 -25.62
CA SER A 7 14.57 -3.85 -25.38
C SER A 7 14.54 -2.81 -24.26
N LEU A 8 15.40 -2.98 -23.27
CA LEU A 8 15.52 -2.00 -22.18
C LEU A 8 16.13 -0.67 -22.67
N SER A 9 16.81 -0.68 -23.81
CA SER A 9 17.32 0.55 -24.45
C SER A 9 16.22 1.54 -24.87
N ASP A 10 14.97 1.06 -25.01
CA ASP A 10 13.81 1.90 -25.35
C ASP A 10 13.25 2.65 -24.13
N TYR A 11 13.83 2.45 -22.95
CA TYR A 11 13.35 3.00 -21.68
C TYR A 11 14.42 3.83 -20.97
N ILE A 12 13.94 4.69 -20.05
CA ILE A 12 14.78 5.51 -19.16
C ILE A 12 14.34 5.21 -17.73
N LEU A 13 15.28 4.89 -16.85
CA LEU A 13 15.01 4.70 -15.42
C LEU A 13 14.35 5.96 -14.84
N SER A 14 13.19 5.78 -14.22
CA SER A 14 12.39 6.87 -13.63
C SER A 14 12.13 6.70 -12.15
N GLY A 15 12.42 5.53 -11.56
CA GLY A 15 12.27 5.27 -10.14
C GLY A 15 12.69 3.86 -9.75
N GLY A 16 12.67 3.58 -8.44
CA GLY A 16 12.97 2.27 -7.87
C GLY A 16 12.16 2.01 -6.62
N GLY A 17 12.00 0.74 -6.27
CA GLY A 17 11.30 0.27 -5.08
C GLY A 17 11.82 -1.08 -4.60
N ALA A 18 11.20 -1.64 -3.57
CA ALA A 18 11.63 -2.88 -2.92
C ALA A 18 11.65 -4.12 -3.86
N ASN A 19 10.81 -4.13 -4.89
CA ASN A 19 10.64 -5.29 -5.77
C ASN A 19 11.26 -5.14 -7.16
N GLY A 20 11.66 -3.91 -7.54
CA GLY A 20 12.15 -3.63 -8.88
C GLY A 20 12.29 -2.15 -9.16
N GLU A 21 12.34 -1.83 -10.42
CA GLU A 21 12.60 -0.50 -10.96
C GLU A 21 11.46 -0.07 -11.88
N SER A 22 11.22 1.23 -11.96
CA SER A 22 10.26 1.85 -12.89
C SER A 22 11.00 2.59 -13.98
N TYR A 23 10.51 2.44 -15.21
CA TYR A 23 11.08 3.05 -16.40
C TYR A 23 10.01 3.76 -17.22
N ASP A 24 10.35 4.90 -17.78
CA ASP A 24 9.54 5.60 -18.78
C ASP A 24 10.00 5.25 -20.19
N HIS A 25 9.07 5.01 -21.10
CA HIS A 25 9.43 4.76 -22.52
C HIS A 25 9.94 6.03 -23.18
N ARG A 26 11.04 5.94 -23.97
CA ARG A 26 11.75 7.09 -24.53
C ARG A 26 10.92 7.90 -25.52
N THR A 27 10.12 7.23 -26.32
CA THR A 27 9.39 7.84 -27.44
C THR A 27 7.88 7.81 -27.27
N ASP A 28 7.37 6.96 -26.38
CA ASP A 28 5.94 6.88 -26.06
C ASP A 28 5.68 7.35 -24.62
N PRO A 29 5.25 8.59 -24.42
CA PRO A 29 5.02 9.14 -23.09
C PRO A 29 3.83 8.48 -22.36
N SER A 30 3.03 7.67 -23.05
CA SER A 30 1.88 6.96 -22.45
C SER A 30 2.26 5.62 -21.82
N VAL A 31 3.49 5.15 -21.96
CA VAL A 31 3.95 3.84 -21.48
C VAL A 31 4.96 3.98 -20.35
N MET A 32 4.74 3.25 -19.27
CA MET A 32 5.71 2.97 -18.23
C MET A 32 5.93 1.47 -18.08
N LEU A 33 7.10 1.08 -17.60
CA LEU A 33 7.49 -0.29 -17.32
C LEU A 33 7.85 -0.42 -15.84
N LYS A 34 7.21 -1.38 -15.13
CA LYS A 34 7.66 -1.89 -13.83
C LYS A 34 8.47 -3.14 -14.11
N LEU A 35 9.78 -3.09 -13.88
CA LEU A 35 10.71 -4.19 -14.14
C LEU A 35 11.21 -4.75 -12.83
N TYR A 36 11.01 -6.04 -12.60
CA TYR A 36 11.35 -6.71 -11.35
C TYR A 36 12.84 -7.07 -11.30
N PHE A 37 13.39 -7.21 -10.08
CA PHE A 37 14.76 -7.67 -9.91
C PHE A 37 14.95 -9.10 -10.44
N PRO A 38 16.19 -9.51 -10.81
CA PRO A 38 16.46 -10.81 -11.36
C PRO A 38 15.94 -11.97 -10.50
N GLY A 39 15.46 -13.04 -11.16
CA GLY A 39 14.93 -14.24 -10.51
C GLY A 39 13.45 -14.19 -10.13
N LYS A 40 12.79 -13.05 -10.25
CA LYS A 40 11.35 -12.89 -10.01
C LYS A 40 10.58 -13.14 -11.31
N ILE A 41 10.13 -14.39 -11.54
CA ILE A 41 9.39 -14.76 -12.74
C ILE A 41 7.89 -14.80 -12.46
N GLN A 42 7.48 -15.45 -11.37
CA GLN A 42 6.08 -15.65 -11.04
C GLN A 42 5.42 -14.38 -10.49
N GLN A 43 6.14 -13.63 -9.65
CA GLN A 43 5.61 -12.44 -9.00
C GLN A 43 5.05 -11.38 -9.98
N PRO A 44 5.77 -10.96 -11.07
CA PRO A 44 5.21 -10.01 -12.02
C PRO A 44 4.01 -10.56 -12.79
N LEU A 45 3.96 -11.86 -13.06
CA LEU A 45 2.80 -12.49 -13.71
C LEU A 45 1.56 -12.46 -12.82
N ASP A 46 1.72 -12.76 -11.54
CA ASP A 46 0.61 -12.76 -10.58
C ASP A 46 0.14 -11.33 -10.29
N GLU A 47 1.07 -10.37 -10.15
CA GLU A 47 0.71 -8.96 -10.00
C GLU A 47 -0.03 -8.42 -11.23
N MET A 48 0.38 -8.79 -12.44
CA MET A 48 -0.33 -8.37 -13.66
C MET A 48 -1.76 -8.92 -13.71
N LYS A 49 -1.96 -10.20 -13.35
CA LYS A 49 -3.31 -10.80 -13.29
C LYS A 49 -4.20 -10.09 -12.27
N LEU A 50 -3.62 -9.78 -11.09
CA LEU A 50 -4.30 -9.05 -10.04
C LEU A 50 -4.65 -7.63 -10.48
N ALA A 51 -3.68 -6.90 -11.05
CA ALA A 51 -3.88 -5.54 -11.54
C ALA A 51 -5.00 -5.43 -12.59
N ARG A 52 -5.12 -6.42 -13.48
CA ARG A 52 -6.23 -6.49 -14.45
C ARG A 52 -7.59 -6.64 -13.76
N LYS A 53 -7.70 -7.56 -12.81
CA LYS A 53 -8.93 -7.75 -12.03
C LYS A 53 -9.32 -6.48 -11.28
N VAL A 54 -8.35 -5.81 -10.64
CA VAL A 54 -8.59 -4.56 -9.92
C VAL A 54 -9.03 -3.44 -10.85
N PHE A 55 -8.40 -3.33 -12.03
CA PHE A 55 -8.79 -2.35 -13.05
C PHE A 55 -10.21 -2.62 -13.58
N GLU A 56 -10.57 -3.89 -13.80
CA GLU A 56 -11.91 -4.32 -14.24
C GLU A 56 -13.01 -4.04 -13.21
N LEU A 57 -12.68 -3.98 -11.92
CA LEU A 57 -13.58 -3.51 -10.85
C LEU A 57 -13.88 -2.00 -10.92
N GLY A 58 -13.17 -1.25 -11.77
CA GLY A 58 -13.32 0.20 -11.88
C GLY A 58 -12.57 0.99 -10.79
N ILE A 59 -11.72 0.33 -10.00
CA ILE A 59 -10.84 1.03 -9.05
C ILE A 59 -9.85 1.89 -9.85
N PRO A 60 -9.74 3.20 -9.52
CA PRO A 60 -8.83 4.08 -10.24
C PRO A 60 -7.37 3.67 -10.05
N THR A 61 -6.78 3.04 -11.06
CA THR A 61 -5.38 2.59 -11.09
C THR A 61 -4.83 2.73 -12.52
N PRO A 62 -3.51 2.80 -12.73
CA PRO A 62 -2.94 2.74 -14.08
C PRO A 62 -3.38 1.49 -14.81
N GLU A 63 -3.86 1.64 -16.04
CA GLU A 63 -4.29 0.52 -16.88
C GLU A 63 -3.13 -0.47 -17.09
N PRO A 64 -3.28 -1.75 -16.70
CA PRO A 64 -2.25 -2.76 -16.89
C PRO A 64 -2.19 -3.22 -18.35
N GLY A 65 -1.01 -3.18 -18.93
CA GLY A 65 -0.72 -3.60 -20.29
C GLY A 65 -0.17 -5.02 -20.39
N GLU A 66 1.01 -5.16 -21.01
CA GLU A 66 1.59 -6.46 -21.32
C GLU A 66 2.57 -6.96 -20.24
N TYR A 67 2.61 -8.28 -20.10
CA TYR A 67 3.68 -8.99 -19.43
C TYR A 67 4.88 -9.07 -20.35
N VAL A 68 6.05 -8.65 -19.89
CA VAL A 68 7.22 -8.49 -20.74
C VAL A 68 8.47 -9.16 -20.16
N VAL A 69 9.46 -9.42 -21.03
CA VAL A 69 10.80 -9.87 -20.64
C VAL A 69 11.85 -9.07 -21.43
N THR A 70 12.88 -8.62 -20.74
CA THR A 70 14.02 -7.90 -21.30
C THR A 70 15.11 -8.86 -21.80
N GLU A 71 16.11 -8.34 -22.53
CA GLU A 71 17.23 -9.11 -23.06
C GLU A 71 18.10 -9.74 -21.95
N ASP A 72 18.18 -9.09 -20.78
CA ASP A 72 18.89 -9.57 -19.60
C ASP A 72 18.09 -10.61 -18.77
N GLY A 73 16.90 -11.00 -19.25
CA GLY A 73 16.07 -12.02 -18.65
C GLY A 73 15.23 -11.56 -17.46
N ARG A 74 15.11 -10.25 -17.21
CA ARG A 74 14.20 -9.70 -16.20
C ARG A 74 12.78 -9.61 -16.73
N TYR A 75 11.82 -9.91 -15.85
CA TYR A 75 10.40 -9.85 -16.17
C TYR A 75 9.78 -8.56 -15.65
N GLY A 76 8.75 -8.07 -16.33
CA GLY A 76 8.08 -6.83 -15.98
C GLY A 76 6.66 -6.73 -16.49
N ILE A 77 6.04 -5.60 -16.17
CA ILE A 77 4.68 -5.25 -16.59
C ILE A 77 4.73 -3.84 -17.19
N ARG A 78 4.19 -3.69 -18.39
CA ARG A 78 3.86 -2.36 -18.90
C ARG A 78 2.56 -1.88 -18.28
N PHE A 79 2.52 -0.58 -18.00
CA PHE A 79 1.31 0.12 -17.56
C PHE A 79 1.12 1.38 -18.40
N ARG A 80 -0.13 1.83 -18.49
CA ARG A 80 -0.40 3.18 -18.98
C ARG A 80 0.19 4.20 -18.01
N ARG A 81 1.09 5.04 -18.49
CA ARG A 81 1.75 6.05 -17.69
C ARG A 81 0.80 7.18 -17.32
N ILE A 82 0.76 7.55 -16.08
CA ILE A 82 0.07 8.75 -15.60
C ILE A 82 1.05 9.92 -15.67
N VAL A 83 0.88 10.74 -16.69
CA VAL A 83 1.76 11.89 -16.94
C VAL A 83 1.46 13.01 -15.97
N GLY A 84 2.50 13.66 -15.42
CA GLY A 84 2.35 14.77 -14.48
C GLY A 84 1.86 14.35 -13.10
N LYS A 85 1.96 13.06 -12.76
CA LYS A 85 1.56 12.53 -11.45
C LYS A 85 2.39 13.10 -10.31
N LYS A 86 1.75 13.29 -9.16
CA LYS A 86 2.38 13.59 -7.87
C LYS A 86 1.73 12.71 -6.80
N SER A 87 2.50 12.12 -5.88
CA SER A 87 1.93 11.39 -4.75
C SER A 87 1.47 12.37 -3.67
N TYR A 88 0.52 11.96 -2.84
CA TYR A 88 0.09 12.77 -1.70
C TYR A 88 1.22 13.01 -0.70
N SER A 89 2.13 12.04 -0.50
CA SER A 89 3.31 12.24 0.34
C SER A 89 4.21 13.35 -0.20
N ARG A 90 4.58 13.28 -1.48
CA ARG A 90 5.42 14.29 -2.11
C ARG A 90 4.74 15.67 -2.15
N ALA A 91 3.45 15.71 -2.47
CA ALA A 91 2.69 16.96 -2.49
C ALA A 91 2.64 17.62 -1.11
N THR A 92 2.43 16.83 -0.06
CA THR A 92 2.43 17.32 1.32
C THR A 92 3.80 17.85 1.74
N GLY A 93 4.88 17.17 1.37
CA GLY A 93 6.25 17.63 1.65
C GLY A 93 6.61 18.95 0.93
N ASP A 94 6.19 19.08 -0.34
CA ASP A 94 6.46 20.26 -1.16
C ASP A 94 5.57 21.47 -0.79
N GLU A 95 4.33 21.23 -0.32
CA GLU A 95 3.32 22.25 -0.05
C GLU A 95 2.67 22.00 1.34
N PRO A 96 3.45 22.11 2.45
CA PRO A 96 2.99 21.72 3.78
C PRO A 96 1.79 22.53 4.30
N GLU A 97 1.56 23.72 3.78
CA GLU A 97 0.37 24.53 4.10
C GLU A 97 -0.93 23.91 3.59
N LYS A 98 -0.85 23.02 2.59
CA LYS A 98 -2.00 22.31 2.01
C LYS A 98 -2.25 20.94 2.63
N VAL A 99 -1.59 20.59 3.73
CA VAL A 99 -1.69 19.28 4.36
C VAL A 99 -3.14 18.86 4.64
N ALA A 100 -3.99 19.77 5.09
CA ALA A 100 -5.40 19.47 5.37
C ALA A 100 -6.18 19.13 4.08
N GLN A 101 -5.89 19.83 2.98
CA GLN A 101 -6.49 19.51 1.68
C GLN A 101 -6.07 18.13 1.20
N PHE A 102 -4.75 17.86 1.18
CA PHE A 102 -4.21 16.58 0.69
C PHE A 102 -4.65 15.39 1.54
N ALA A 103 -4.69 15.54 2.86
CA ALA A 103 -5.16 14.52 3.78
C ALA A 103 -6.67 14.25 3.60
N GLY A 104 -7.48 15.29 3.42
CA GLY A 104 -8.91 15.18 3.13
C GLY A 104 -9.19 14.49 1.80
N GLU A 105 -8.50 14.88 0.73
CA GLU A 105 -8.64 14.23 -0.58
C GLU A 105 -8.24 12.76 -0.53
N PHE A 106 -7.17 12.43 0.16
CA PHE A 106 -6.73 11.03 0.35
C PHE A 106 -7.74 10.24 1.19
N ALA A 107 -8.30 10.83 2.25
CA ALA A 107 -9.33 10.18 3.06
C ALA A 107 -10.58 9.84 2.23
N GLU A 108 -11.05 10.76 1.39
CA GLU A 108 -12.19 10.50 0.50
C GLU A 108 -11.88 9.40 -0.54
N MET A 109 -10.64 9.34 -1.07
CA MET A 109 -10.22 8.24 -1.94
C MET A 109 -10.28 6.90 -1.20
N CYS A 110 -9.79 6.84 0.05
CA CYS A 110 -9.81 5.64 0.88
C CYS A 110 -11.25 5.21 1.19
N LYS A 111 -12.15 6.14 1.52
CA LYS A 111 -13.58 5.84 1.74
C LYS A 111 -14.22 5.23 0.49
N GLN A 112 -13.93 5.77 -0.70
CA GLN A 112 -14.45 5.23 -1.95
C GLN A 112 -13.91 3.81 -2.22
N LEU A 113 -12.62 3.56 -1.99
CA LEU A 113 -12.03 2.23 -2.09
C LEU A 113 -12.73 1.24 -1.17
N HIS A 114 -12.82 1.58 0.13
CA HIS A 114 -13.40 0.72 1.16
C HIS A 114 -14.94 0.60 1.08
N ALA A 115 -15.61 1.39 0.25
CA ALA A 115 -17.02 1.22 -0.10
C ALA A 115 -17.22 0.36 -1.36
N THR A 116 -16.15 -0.04 -2.05
CA THR A 116 -16.22 -0.84 -3.26
C THR A 116 -16.36 -2.32 -2.90
N HIS A 117 -17.52 -2.92 -3.19
CA HIS A 117 -17.71 -4.37 -3.02
C HIS A 117 -16.93 -5.16 -4.06
N VAL A 118 -16.35 -6.26 -3.63
CA VAL A 118 -15.55 -7.14 -4.49
C VAL A 118 -16.06 -8.59 -4.46
N PRO A 119 -15.95 -9.36 -5.56
CA PRO A 119 -16.27 -10.77 -5.55
C PRO A 119 -15.24 -11.55 -4.72
N THR A 120 -15.66 -12.00 -3.54
CA THR A 120 -14.77 -12.61 -2.54
C THR A 120 -14.14 -13.93 -2.98
N ASP A 121 -14.72 -14.60 -3.99
CA ASP A 121 -14.17 -15.80 -4.62
C ASP A 121 -13.04 -15.53 -5.62
N GLN A 122 -12.80 -14.27 -5.96
CA GLN A 122 -11.77 -13.88 -6.93
C GLN A 122 -10.54 -13.23 -6.30
N PHE A 123 -10.63 -12.82 -5.04
CA PHE A 123 -9.55 -12.14 -4.32
C PHE A 123 -9.31 -12.79 -2.96
N GLN A 124 -8.08 -12.71 -2.46
CA GLN A 124 -7.71 -13.23 -1.16
C GLN A 124 -8.38 -12.42 -0.04
N ASN A 125 -8.78 -13.09 1.06
CA ASN A 125 -9.17 -12.40 2.28
C ASN A 125 -7.93 -11.84 3.02
N VAL A 126 -8.04 -10.64 3.55
CA VAL A 126 -6.94 -9.99 4.29
C VAL A 126 -6.50 -10.80 5.51
N LYS A 127 -7.43 -11.49 6.20
CA LYS A 127 -7.11 -12.33 7.35
C LYS A 127 -6.22 -13.52 6.98
N GLU A 128 -6.49 -14.18 5.83
CA GLU A 128 -5.66 -15.29 5.35
C GLU A 128 -4.20 -14.85 5.14
N ARG A 129 -4.02 -13.64 4.61
CA ARG A 129 -2.70 -13.05 4.47
C ARG A 129 -2.03 -12.86 5.83
N TYR A 130 -2.74 -12.27 6.80
CA TYR A 130 -2.20 -12.06 8.15
C TYR A 130 -1.92 -13.36 8.89
N TYR A 131 -2.74 -14.40 8.74
CA TYR A 131 -2.46 -15.73 9.30
C TYR A 131 -1.18 -16.32 8.72
N THR A 132 -0.99 -16.22 7.40
CA THR A 132 0.25 -16.69 6.74
C THR A 132 1.48 -15.96 7.29
N LEU A 133 1.40 -14.64 7.44
CA LEU A 133 2.48 -13.83 8.02
C LEU A 133 2.75 -14.19 9.48
N LEU A 134 1.71 -14.36 10.27
CA LEU A 134 1.80 -14.69 11.70
C LEU A 134 2.42 -16.08 11.92
N GLU A 135 1.99 -17.08 11.15
CA GLU A 135 2.54 -18.44 11.22
C GLU A 135 4.03 -18.46 10.88
N ALA A 136 4.40 -17.79 9.80
CA ALA A 136 5.78 -17.71 9.33
C ALA A 136 6.71 -16.85 10.21
N ASN A 137 6.17 -15.99 11.07
CA ASN A 137 6.96 -15.06 11.88
C ASN A 137 7.71 -15.80 13.00
N PRO A 138 9.07 -15.73 13.06
CA PRO A 138 9.86 -16.45 14.06
C PRO A 138 10.00 -15.69 15.39
N PHE A 139 9.56 -14.44 15.47
CA PHE A 139 9.85 -13.54 16.59
C PHE A 139 8.72 -13.44 17.62
N PHE A 140 7.53 -13.97 17.32
CA PHE A 140 6.44 -14.09 18.27
C PHE A 140 6.37 -15.48 18.88
N SER A 141 6.18 -15.57 20.18
CA SER A 141 5.92 -16.82 20.89
C SER A 141 4.58 -17.45 20.47
N ALA A 142 4.38 -18.73 20.72
CA ALA A 142 3.11 -19.41 20.43
C ALA A 142 1.91 -18.74 21.12
N ALA A 143 2.09 -18.28 22.38
CA ALA A 143 1.03 -17.60 23.13
C ALA A 143 0.67 -16.25 22.53
N GLU A 144 1.64 -15.46 22.04
CA GLU A 144 1.42 -14.20 21.35
C GLU A 144 0.72 -14.44 20.01
N LYS A 145 1.17 -15.44 19.24
CA LYS A 145 0.53 -15.82 17.97
C LYS A 145 -0.94 -16.20 18.17
N ASP A 146 -1.26 -16.93 19.24
CA ASP A 146 -2.63 -17.30 19.57
C ASP A 146 -3.50 -16.07 19.88
N LYS A 147 -2.98 -15.10 20.66
CA LYS A 147 -3.69 -13.85 20.96
C LYS A 147 -3.91 -13.00 19.68
N LEU A 148 -2.88 -12.83 18.86
CA LEU A 148 -2.97 -12.10 17.60
C LEU A 148 -3.91 -12.80 16.61
N GLY A 149 -3.85 -14.13 16.55
CA GLY A 149 -4.76 -14.94 15.74
C GLY A 149 -6.23 -14.76 16.13
N ARG A 150 -6.53 -14.72 17.43
CA ARG A 150 -7.89 -14.40 17.91
C ARG A 150 -8.33 -12.99 17.54
N PHE A 151 -7.48 -12.00 17.73
CA PHE A 151 -7.80 -10.62 17.32
C PHE A 151 -8.13 -10.53 15.83
N ILE A 152 -7.35 -11.19 14.97
CA ILE A 152 -7.61 -11.26 13.54
C ILE A 152 -8.94 -11.98 13.27
N ALA A 153 -9.21 -13.10 13.94
CA ALA A 153 -10.45 -13.87 13.77
C ALA A 153 -11.68 -13.06 14.16
N ASP A 154 -11.63 -12.37 15.32
CA ASP A 154 -12.73 -11.63 15.91
C ASP A 154 -13.04 -10.31 15.15
N THR A 155 -12.10 -9.81 14.34
CA THR A 155 -12.35 -8.66 13.46
C THR A 155 -13.44 -9.03 12.44
N PRO A 156 -14.56 -8.29 12.32
CA PRO A 156 -15.61 -8.59 11.34
C PRO A 156 -15.07 -8.60 9.91
N ASP A 157 -15.57 -9.52 9.07
CA ASP A 157 -15.30 -9.50 7.64
C ASP A 157 -16.22 -8.49 6.95
N GLU A 158 -15.68 -7.81 5.94
CA GLU A 158 -16.38 -6.93 5.00
C GLU A 158 -16.03 -7.39 3.59
N ASP A 159 -17.01 -7.46 2.70
CA ASP A 159 -16.81 -7.85 1.30
C ASP A 159 -16.31 -6.67 0.44
N THR A 160 -15.48 -5.82 1.01
CA THR A 160 -14.99 -4.57 0.42
C THR A 160 -13.52 -4.62 0.07
N ALA A 161 -13.14 -3.75 -0.86
CA ALA A 161 -11.79 -3.64 -1.38
C ALA A 161 -10.80 -3.18 -0.31
N ILE A 162 -9.65 -3.85 -0.22
CA ILE A 162 -8.50 -3.51 0.59
C ILE A 162 -7.28 -3.36 -0.34
N HIS A 163 -6.58 -2.24 -0.23
CA HIS A 163 -5.33 -1.99 -0.97
C HIS A 163 -4.22 -2.97 -0.59
N GLY A 164 -4.15 -3.30 0.71
CA GLY A 164 -3.15 -4.19 1.29
C GLY A 164 -1.84 -3.51 1.70
N ASP A 165 -1.48 -2.40 1.03
CA ASP A 165 -0.34 -1.52 1.36
C ASP A 165 -0.76 -0.05 1.22
N LEU A 166 -1.84 0.35 1.93
CA LEU A 166 -2.41 1.68 1.83
C LEU A 166 -1.56 2.72 2.55
N GLN A 167 -0.79 3.45 1.78
CA GLN A 167 0.00 4.58 2.27
C GLN A 167 -0.15 5.77 1.31
N TYR A 168 0.02 6.98 1.83
CA TYR A 168 -0.19 8.22 1.06
C TYR A 168 0.84 8.46 -0.05
N SER A 169 1.90 7.65 -0.13
CA SER A 169 2.80 7.56 -1.28
C SER A 169 2.23 6.68 -2.41
N ASN A 170 1.34 5.72 -2.09
CA ASN A 170 0.69 4.82 -3.05
C ASN A 170 -0.63 5.38 -3.60
N ALA A 171 -0.98 6.60 -3.24
CA ALA A 171 -2.04 7.38 -3.86
C ALA A 171 -1.45 8.59 -4.59
N ILE A 172 -1.82 8.75 -5.86
CA ILE A 172 -1.30 9.79 -6.74
C ILE A 172 -2.44 10.57 -7.39
N PHE A 173 -2.15 11.80 -7.79
CA PHE A 173 -3.05 12.62 -8.59
C PHE A 173 -2.34 13.22 -9.81
N ALA A 174 -3.15 13.51 -10.86
CA ALA A 174 -2.71 14.21 -12.05
C ALA A 174 -3.88 15.08 -12.54
N GLY A 175 -3.80 16.39 -12.35
CA GLY A 175 -4.95 17.27 -12.48
C GLY A 175 -6.07 16.86 -11.53
N ASP A 176 -7.29 16.69 -12.06
CA ASP A 176 -8.47 16.30 -11.27
C ASP A 176 -8.62 14.79 -11.08
N LYS A 177 -7.73 13.99 -11.67
CA LYS A 177 -7.79 12.53 -11.58
C LYS A 177 -6.97 12.02 -10.42
N ARG A 178 -7.47 10.98 -9.76
CA ARG A 178 -6.88 10.32 -8.61
C ARG A 178 -6.67 8.84 -8.94
N TYR A 179 -5.58 8.24 -8.45
CA TYR A 179 -5.27 6.85 -8.72
C TYR A 179 -4.58 6.21 -7.52
N PHE A 180 -4.87 4.92 -7.28
CA PHE A 180 -4.04 4.07 -6.45
C PHE A 180 -2.98 3.39 -7.31
N ILE A 181 -1.78 3.21 -6.75
CA ILE A 181 -0.67 2.47 -7.38
C ILE A 181 -0.16 1.40 -6.43
N ASP A 182 0.59 0.44 -6.97
CA ASP A 182 1.19 -0.65 -6.20
C ASP A 182 0.16 -1.56 -5.48
N LEU A 183 -0.84 -1.99 -6.25
CA LEU A 183 -1.94 -2.85 -5.81
C LEU A 183 -1.58 -4.35 -5.82
N GLY A 184 -0.29 -4.69 -5.72
CA GLY A 184 0.18 -6.09 -5.69
C GLY A 184 -0.30 -6.88 -4.47
N ASP A 185 -0.74 -6.19 -3.43
CA ASP A 185 -1.25 -6.74 -2.17
C ASP A 185 -2.77 -6.62 -2.03
N PHE A 186 -3.46 -6.23 -3.10
CA PHE A 186 -4.90 -6.03 -3.09
C PHE A 186 -5.65 -7.30 -2.66
N CYS A 187 -6.60 -7.10 -1.77
CA CYS A 187 -7.41 -8.17 -1.18
C CYS A 187 -8.80 -7.64 -0.79
N TRP A 188 -9.58 -8.41 -0.05
CA TRP A 188 -10.83 -7.97 0.53
C TRP A 188 -10.85 -8.18 2.05
N GLY A 189 -11.66 -7.42 2.77
CA GLY A 189 -11.86 -7.57 4.20
C GLY A 189 -12.13 -6.25 4.90
N ASN A 190 -11.88 -6.24 6.22
CA ASN A 190 -12.13 -5.07 7.04
C ASN A 190 -11.16 -3.93 6.74
N HIS A 191 -11.70 -2.75 6.48
CA HIS A 191 -10.96 -1.56 6.10
C HIS A 191 -9.92 -1.09 7.13
N LEU A 192 -10.06 -1.46 8.41
CA LEU A 192 -9.11 -1.09 9.45
C LEU A 192 -7.72 -1.71 9.22
N PHE A 193 -7.63 -2.83 8.50
CA PHE A 193 -6.32 -3.37 8.08
C PHE A 193 -5.55 -2.39 7.17
N ASP A 194 -6.23 -1.65 6.31
CA ASP A 194 -5.59 -0.63 5.47
C ASP A 194 -5.30 0.65 6.25
N VAL A 195 -6.27 1.17 7.00
CA VAL A 195 -6.09 2.40 7.77
C VAL A 195 -4.99 2.26 8.82
N GLY A 196 -4.78 1.04 9.35
CA GLY A 196 -3.63 0.73 10.21
C GLY A 196 -2.28 1.03 9.55
N MET A 197 -2.14 0.86 8.22
CA MET A 197 -0.94 1.25 7.49
C MET A 197 -0.79 2.78 7.42
N VAL A 198 -1.88 3.50 7.18
CA VAL A 198 -1.85 4.97 7.19
C VAL A 198 -1.38 5.49 8.55
N TYR A 199 -1.92 4.95 9.66
CA TYR A 199 -1.51 5.33 11.01
C TYR A 199 -0.05 4.97 11.31
N LEU A 200 0.41 3.78 10.90
CA LEU A 200 1.81 3.40 11.02
C LEU A 200 2.73 4.42 10.33
N CYS A 201 2.46 4.72 9.06
CA CYS A 201 3.30 5.58 8.23
C CYS A 201 3.29 7.06 8.65
N THR A 202 2.22 7.53 9.30
CA THR A 202 2.07 8.93 9.68
C THR A 202 2.40 9.20 11.14
N TYR A 203 2.16 8.24 12.03
CA TYR A 203 2.20 8.46 13.46
C TYR A 203 3.24 7.60 14.21
N LEU A 204 3.27 6.28 13.96
CA LEU A 204 4.11 5.35 14.72
C LEU A 204 5.56 5.31 14.24
N SER A 205 5.80 5.41 12.94
CA SER A 205 7.15 5.36 12.37
C SER A 205 8.05 6.48 12.90
N ASP A 206 9.35 6.23 12.97
CA ASP A 206 10.32 7.19 13.42
C ASP A 206 10.59 8.33 12.39
N GLU A 207 11.33 9.33 12.79
CA GLU A 207 11.67 10.51 11.98
C GLU A 207 12.47 10.13 10.72
N GLU A 208 13.45 9.23 10.88
CA GLU A 208 14.35 8.82 9.80
C GLU A 208 13.58 8.09 8.71
N PHE A 209 12.75 7.11 9.08
CA PHE A 209 11.91 6.38 8.13
C PHE A 209 10.94 7.31 7.39
N ILE A 210 10.27 8.21 8.11
CA ILE A 210 9.31 9.15 7.50
C ILE A 210 10.04 10.09 6.52
N GLN A 211 11.20 10.62 6.91
CA GLN A 211 11.97 11.52 6.05
C GLN A 211 12.49 10.82 4.80
N GLU A 212 13.02 9.61 4.92
CA GLU A 212 13.57 8.85 3.80
C GLU A 212 12.49 8.34 2.85
N THR A 213 11.38 7.84 3.41
CA THR A 213 10.32 7.18 2.61
C THR A 213 9.33 8.19 2.04
N PHE A 214 8.92 9.17 2.83
CA PHE A 214 7.82 10.09 2.48
C PHE A 214 8.28 11.52 2.20
N HIS A 215 9.58 11.83 2.43
CA HIS A 215 10.19 13.12 2.14
C HIS A 215 9.57 14.30 2.90
N MET A 216 9.16 14.06 4.14
CA MET A 216 8.60 15.08 5.02
C MET A 216 9.03 14.86 6.47
N PRO A 217 9.04 15.91 7.32
CA PRO A 217 9.31 15.76 8.74
C PRO A 217 8.13 15.09 9.48
N LYS A 218 8.42 14.31 10.51
CA LYS A 218 7.41 13.59 11.31
C LYS A 218 6.29 14.48 11.87
N PRO A 219 6.50 15.72 12.33
CA PRO A 219 5.40 16.59 12.74
C PRO A 219 4.38 16.87 11.62
N LEU A 220 4.84 16.96 10.37
CA LEU A 220 3.97 17.16 9.21
C LEU A 220 3.19 15.88 8.87
N ALA A 221 3.84 14.71 8.96
CA ALA A 221 3.16 13.42 8.81
C ALA A 221 2.07 13.21 9.87
N ARG A 222 2.34 13.57 11.13
CA ARG A 222 1.33 13.54 12.20
C ARG A 222 0.16 14.48 11.90
N LYS A 223 0.44 15.70 11.45
CA LYS A 223 -0.60 16.63 11.04
C LYS A 223 -1.42 16.10 9.88
N PHE A 224 -0.81 15.34 8.97
CA PHE A 224 -1.55 14.65 7.91
C PHE A 224 -2.56 13.67 8.50
N TRP A 225 -2.16 12.84 9.49
CA TRP A 225 -3.09 11.96 10.22
C TRP A 225 -4.20 12.72 10.91
N ASP A 226 -3.88 13.79 11.63
CA ASP A 226 -4.86 14.60 12.38
C ASP A 226 -5.93 15.20 11.45
N CYS A 227 -5.58 15.48 10.19
CA CYS A 227 -6.51 15.95 9.16
C CYS A 227 -7.23 14.80 8.45
N PHE A 228 -6.57 13.64 8.25
CA PHE A 228 -7.12 12.46 7.58
C PHE A 228 -8.21 11.79 8.43
N ALA A 229 -7.92 11.52 9.69
CA ALA A 229 -8.75 10.67 10.54
C ALA A 229 -10.19 11.20 10.72
N PRO A 230 -10.43 12.50 11.02
CA PRO A 230 -11.79 13.02 11.13
C PRO A 230 -12.58 12.94 9.82
N VAL A 231 -11.93 13.17 8.67
CA VAL A 231 -12.59 13.06 7.35
C VAL A 231 -12.96 11.62 7.06
N TYR A 232 -12.08 10.67 7.41
CA TYR A 232 -12.30 9.25 7.14
C TYR A 232 -13.36 8.63 8.06
N PHE A 233 -13.25 8.83 9.37
CA PHE A 233 -14.10 8.18 10.37
C PHE A 233 -15.34 8.99 10.76
N GLY A 234 -15.33 10.30 10.54
CA GLY A 234 -16.35 11.25 10.95
C GLY A 234 -15.85 12.21 12.04
N GLU A 235 -16.26 13.47 11.95
CA GLU A 235 -15.84 14.56 12.86
C GLU A 235 -16.39 14.40 14.28
N ASP A 236 -17.44 13.60 14.46
CA ASP A 236 -18.08 13.38 15.77
C ASP A 236 -17.30 12.39 16.67
N ILE A 237 -16.33 11.65 16.12
CA ILE A 237 -15.52 10.68 16.85
C ILE A 237 -14.24 11.36 17.34
N PRO A 238 -13.96 11.39 18.66
CA PRO A 238 -12.72 11.96 19.18
C PRO A 238 -11.47 11.27 18.60
N LEU A 239 -10.47 12.04 18.18
CA LEU A 239 -9.24 11.52 17.56
C LEU A 239 -8.58 10.43 18.44
N LYS A 240 -8.59 10.59 19.76
CA LYS A 240 -8.04 9.61 20.69
C LYS A 240 -8.77 8.25 20.60
N GLU A 241 -10.07 8.23 20.43
CA GLU A 241 -10.85 6.99 20.28
C GLU A 241 -10.52 6.31 18.95
N ILE A 242 -10.36 7.09 17.87
CA ILE A 242 -9.89 6.58 16.56
C ILE A 242 -8.50 5.95 16.70
N GLU A 243 -7.58 6.62 17.39
CA GLU A 243 -6.21 6.12 17.60
C GLU A 243 -6.18 4.84 18.44
N GLU A 244 -7.00 4.76 19.49
CA GLU A 244 -7.13 3.54 20.31
C GLU A 244 -7.67 2.36 19.49
N MET A 245 -8.63 2.60 18.62
CA MET A 245 -9.22 1.60 17.72
C MET A 245 -8.23 1.12 16.65
N ILE A 246 -7.49 2.05 16.04
CA ILE A 246 -6.63 1.72 14.87
C ILE A 246 -5.25 1.19 15.28
N ARG A 247 -4.77 1.52 16.46
CA ARG A 247 -3.44 1.16 16.95
C ARG A 247 -3.11 -0.32 16.83
N PRO A 248 -4.00 -1.28 17.20
CA PRO A 248 -3.74 -2.70 17.03
C PRO A 248 -3.52 -3.12 15.58
N PHE A 249 -4.30 -2.56 14.64
CA PHE A 249 -4.16 -2.84 13.21
C PHE A 249 -2.84 -2.30 12.65
N ALA A 250 -2.40 -1.13 13.11
CA ALA A 250 -1.07 -0.62 12.80
C ALA A 250 0.02 -1.53 13.37
N GLY A 251 -0.16 -2.02 14.59
CA GLY A 251 0.74 -2.98 15.24
C GLY A 251 0.87 -4.29 14.45
N LEU A 252 -0.20 -4.81 13.85
CA LEU A 252 -0.15 -5.99 12.99
C LEU A 252 0.78 -5.82 11.78
N LYS A 253 1.04 -4.57 11.31
CA LYS A 253 2.01 -4.32 10.24
C LYS A 253 3.44 -4.72 10.60
N THR A 254 3.75 -4.88 11.90
CA THR A 254 5.01 -5.46 12.38
C THR A 254 5.31 -6.80 11.69
N LEU A 255 4.28 -7.63 11.44
CA LEU A 255 4.46 -8.92 10.76
C LEU A 255 5.06 -8.76 9.34
N ILE A 256 4.67 -7.71 8.63
CA ILE A 256 5.18 -7.39 7.29
C ILE A 256 6.62 -6.87 7.41
N VAL A 257 6.87 -5.91 8.28
CA VAL A 257 8.19 -5.28 8.45
C VAL A 257 9.21 -6.31 8.94
N GLU A 258 8.87 -7.16 9.91
CA GLU A 258 9.74 -8.21 10.42
C GLU A 258 10.03 -9.30 9.37
N ARG A 259 9.04 -9.62 8.50
CA ARG A 259 9.27 -10.51 7.35
C ARG A 259 10.34 -9.95 6.42
N ASP A 260 10.27 -8.65 6.11
CA ASP A 260 11.11 -8.01 5.11
C ASP A 260 12.51 -7.69 5.65
N THR A 261 12.58 -7.22 6.90
CA THR A 261 13.86 -6.86 7.56
C THR A 261 14.59 -8.04 8.17
N LYS A 262 13.91 -9.18 8.39
CA LYS A 262 14.45 -10.39 9.07
C LYS A 262 14.96 -10.10 10.51
N ARG A 263 14.37 -9.10 11.17
CA ARG A 263 14.71 -8.72 12.55
C ARG A 263 13.45 -8.34 13.33
N PRO A 264 13.44 -8.48 14.68
CA PRO A 264 12.32 -8.02 15.49
C PRO A 264 12.23 -6.49 15.48
N MET A 265 10.99 -5.96 15.54
CA MET A 265 10.68 -4.52 15.53
C MET A 265 9.91 -4.16 16.82
N PRO A 266 10.60 -4.09 17.99
CA PRO A 266 9.95 -3.88 19.27
C PRO A 266 9.16 -2.57 19.35
N GLU A 267 9.59 -1.53 18.66
CA GLU A 267 8.93 -0.23 18.60
C GLU A 267 7.52 -0.31 17.98
N PHE A 268 7.31 -1.18 17.00
CA PHE A 268 5.98 -1.39 16.42
C PHE A 268 5.13 -2.35 17.24
N ARG A 269 5.77 -3.27 17.99
CA ARG A 269 5.08 -4.20 18.87
C ARG A 269 4.41 -3.51 20.04
N GLU A 270 4.87 -2.34 20.49
CA GLU A 270 4.21 -1.54 21.50
C GLU A 270 2.75 -1.20 21.11
N ALA A 271 2.47 -1.09 19.81
CA ALA A 271 1.12 -0.87 19.31
C ALA A 271 0.19 -2.08 19.53
N LEU A 272 0.74 -3.28 19.79
CA LEU A 272 0.01 -4.51 20.09
C LEU A 272 -0.22 -4.73 21.60
N ALA A 273 0.21 -3.82 22.47
CA ALA A 273 0.16 -4.00 23.93
C ALA A 273 -1.26 -4.24 24.47
N THR A 274 -2.30 -3.79 23.75
CA THR A 274 -3.69 -4.04 24.11
C THR A 274 -4.17 -5.46 23.76
N ILE A 275 -3.42 -6.19 22.95
CA ILE A 275 -3.71 -7.56 22.51
C ILE A 275 -2.78 -8.55 23.23
N LEU A 276 -1.49 -8.22 23.34
CA LEU A 276 -0.45 -9.07 23.92
C LEU A 276 -0.38 -8.94 25.45
#